data_973f2727e4a42575ce2213dd10e19eff
#
_entry.id   973f2727e4a42575ce2213dd10e19eff
#
_cell.length_a   1.000
_cell.length_b   1.000
_cell.length_c   1.000
_cell.angle_alpha   90.00
_cell.angle_beta   90.00
_cell.angle_gamma   90.00
#
_symmetry.space_group_name_H-M   'P 1'
#
loop_
_entity.id
_entity.type
_entity.pdbx_description
1 polymer ?
#
loop_
_entity_poly.entity_id
_entity_poly.type
_entity_poly.pdbx_seq_one_letter_code
_entity_poly.pdbx_strand_id
1 'polypeptide(L)'
;MWLRRAFYGWLIPAAFLLPLWLLVGWAVFDAGGWGFLWVLFIAIPSVFLGQLILTLLVRARGTVRAQRAVSWWDVGGFTLWHALTIALGFFNPAWWAPVFVVTIVVGIAMFWLELWQLWREARPSGLVLHATGGMAYIPPPAPRVTTESADEVIIIAENRSER
;
A
#
# COMPACT_ATOMS: atom_id res chain seq x y z
N MET A 1 2.42 -15.22 -3.74
CA MET A 1 3.13 -14.50 -2.65
C MET A 1 4.36 -13.73 -3.15
N TRP A 2 5.15 -14.27 -4.08
CA TRP A 2 6.38 -13.64 -4.59
C TRP A 2 6.16 -12.23 -5.16
N LEU A 3 5.20 -12.01 -6.06
CA LEU A 3 4.92 -10.71 -6.71
C LEU A 3 4.64 -9.59 -5.70
N ARG A 4 3.84 -9.87 -4.68
CA ARG A 4 3.48 -8.90 -3.63
C ARG A 4 4.70 -8.44 -2.81
N ARG A 5 5.67 -9.33 -2.57
CA ARG A 5 6.94 -9.00 -1.91
C ARG A 5 7.88 -8.25 -2.83
N ALA A 6 7.93 -8.61 -4.11
CA ALA A 6 8.70 -7.90 -5.11
C ALA A 6 8.24 -6.44 -5.21
N PHE A 7 6.92 -6.20 -5.28
CA PHE A 7 6.36 -4.86 -5.26
C PHE A 7 6.72 -4.08 -3.99
N TYR A 8 6.65 -4.71 -2.81
CA TYR A 8 7.07 -4.06 -1.57
C TYR A 8 8.51 -3.53 -1.63
N GLY A 9 9.43 -4.29 -2.22
CA GLY A 9 10.80 -3.85 -2.45
C GLY A 9 10.94 -2.80 -3.55
N TRP A 10 10.11 -2.90 -4.60
CA TRP A 10 10.14 -2.03 -5.77
C TRP A 10 9.66 -0.59 -5.51
N LEU A 11 8.72 -0.38 -4.59
CA LEU A 11 8.08 0.91 -4.37
C LEU A 11 9.07 2.06 -4.08
N ILE A 12 10.17 1.81 -3.33
CA ILE A 12 11.18 2.84 -3.06
C ILE A 12 12.04 3.15 -4.29
N PRO A 13 12.65 2.16 -4.98
CA PRO A 13 13.33 2.41 -6.24
C PRO A 13 12.47 3.12 -7.28
N ALA A 14 11.18 2.78 -7.38
CA ALA A 14 10.25 3.41 -8.31
C ALA A 14 10.12 4.92 -8.09
N ALA A 15 10.22 5.41 -6.85
CA ALA A 15 10.18 6.84 -6.55
C ALA A 15 11.31 7.63 -7.24
N PHE A 16 12.43 7.00 -7.51
CA PHE A 16 13.56 7.60 -8.23
C PHE A 16 13.52 7.29 -9.73
N LEU A 17 13.18 6.06 -10.10
CA LEU A 17 13.22 5.61 -11.49
C LEU A 17 12.13 6.24 -12.36
N LEU A 18 10.94 6.50 -11.81
CA LEU A 18 9.86 7.12 -12.57
C LEU A 18 10.15 8.58 -12.94
N PRO A 19 10.59 9.46 -12.02
CA PRO A 19 11.04 10.80 -12.39
C PRO A 19 12.23 10.79 -13.36
N LEU A 20 13.20 9.89 -13.16
CA LEU A 20 14.33 9.74 -14.07
C LEU A 20 13.88 9.35 -15.47
N TRP A 21 12.90 8.43 -15.58
CA TRP A 21 12.31 8.06 -16.86
C TRP A 21 11.68 9.25 -17.59
N LEU A 22 10.96 10.13 -16.87
CA LEU A 22 10.37 11.33 -17.48
C LEU A 22 11.46 12.28 -18.01
N LEU A 23 12.59 12.41 -17.33
CA LEU A 23 13.73 13.19 -17.80
C LEU A 23 14.39 12.56 -19.04
N VAL A 24 14.59 11.25 -19.02
CA VAL A 24 15.12 10.51 -20.18
C VAL A 24 14.17 10.59 -21.35
N GLY A 25 12.87 10.42 -21.13
CA GLY A 25 11.85 10.55 -22.18
C GLY A 25 11.84 11.94 -22.80
N TRP A 26 11.93 13.00 -21.99
CA TRP A 26 12.07 14.36 -22.52
C TRP A 26 13.27 14.48 -23.49
N ALA A 27 14.43 13.94 -23.10
CA ALA A 27 15.63 14.02 -23.92
C ALA A 27 15.56 13.16 -25.18
N VAL A 28 14.96 11.94 -25.07
CA VAL A 28 14.88 10.97 -26.19
C VAL A 28 13.83 11.39 -27.23
N PHE A 29 12.69 11.90 -26.77
CA PHE A 29 11.57 12.26 -27.66
C PHE A 29 11.54 13.75 -28.02
N ASP A 30 12.60 14.52 -27.72
CA ASP A 30 12.78 15.92 -28.07
C ASP A 30 11.56 16.81 -27.76
N ALA A 31 11.06 16.73 -26.53
CA ALA A 31 9.84 17.41 -26.12
C ALA A 31 9.97 18.94 -25.97
N GLY A 32 11.09 19.51 -26.40
CA GLY A 32 11.36 20.96 -26.45
C GLY A 32 11.58 21.61 -25.07
N GLY A 33 11.89 22.92 -25.09
CA GLY A 33 12.24 23.65 -23.86
C GLY A 33 11.11 23.76 -22.84
N TRP A 34 9.85 23.91 -23.26
CA TRP A 34 8.70 23.90 -22.35
C TRP A 34 8.50 22.55 -21.70
N GLY A 35 8.74 21.46 -22.45
CA GLY A 35 8.72 20.09 -21.89
C GLY A 35 9.78 19.92 -20.81
N PHE A 36 10.98 20.49 -21.00
CA PHE A 36 12.03 20.47 -19.97
C PHE A 36 11.62 21.18 -18.68
N LEU A 37 11.10 22.39 -18.78
CA LEU A 37 10.66 23.14 -17.62
C LEU A 37 9.54 22.41 -16.86
N TRP A 38 8.59 21.84 -17.60
CA TRP A 38 7.52 21.03 -17.02
C TRP A 38 8.08 19.80 -16.30
N VAL A 39 9.00 19.05 -16.92
CA VAL A 39 9.62 17.86 -16.30
C VAL A 39 10.37 18.23 -15.04
N LEU A 40 11.23 19.26 -15.13
CA LEU A 40 12.12 19.62 -14.03
C LEU A 40 11.37 20.18 -12.82
N PHE A 41 10.41 21.09 -13.03
CA PHE A 41 9.77 21.82 -11.94
C PHE A 41 8.45 21.24 -11.48
N ILE A 42 7.79 20.45 -12.32
CA ILE A 42 6.47 19.88 -12.00
C ILE A 42 6.52 18.34 -11.92
N ALA A 43 6.92 17.68 -13.00
CA ALA A 43 6.79 16.24 -13.09
C ALA A 43 7.73 15.50 -12.10
N ILE A 44 9.00 15.86 -12.07
CA ILE A 44 9.97 15.23 -11.15
C ILE A 44 9.56 15.41 -9.69
N PRO A 45 9.32 16.62 -9.18
CA PRO A 45 8.90 16.77 -7.77
C PRO A 45 7.57 16.10 -7.45
N SER A 46 6.56 16.23 -8.32
CA SER A 46 5.24 15.67 -8.04
C SER A 46 5.21 14.16 -8.10
N VAL A 47 5.86 13.54 -9.10
CA VAL A 47 5.93 12.06 -9.20
C VAL A 47 6.79 11.49 -8.08
N PHE A 48 7.92 12.11 -7.76
CA PHE A 48 8.77 11.69 -6.65
C PHE A 48 8.04 11.74 -5.31
N LEU A 49 7.48 12.91 -4.96
CA LEU A 49 6.76 13.10 -3.71
C LEU A 49 5.49 12.24 -3.65
N GLY A 50 4.73 12.20 -4.74
CA GLY A 50 3.52 11.37 -4.83
C GLY A 50 3.84 9.89 -4.61
N GLN A 51 4.83 9.36 -5.31
CA GLN A 51 5.27 7.96 -5.15
C GLN A 51 5.80 7.70 -3.73
N LEU A 52 6.56 8.64 -3.16
CA LEU A 52 7.09 8.51 -1.82
C LEU A 52 5.98 8.50 -0.76
N ILE A 53 5.02 9.43 -0.85
CA ILE A 53 3.86 9.49 0.06
C ILE A 53 3.06 8.19 -0.02
N LEU A 54 2.68 7.74 -1.22
CA LEU A 54 1.96 6.49 -1.42
C LEU A 54 2.73 5.30 -0.84
N THR A 55 4.03 5.22 -1.08
CA THR A 55 4.90 4.18 -0.52
C THR A 55 4.92 4.19 1.01
N LEU A 56 4.98 5.38 1.62
CA LEU A 56 4.98 5.53 3.08
C LEU A 56 3.62 5.12 3.67
N LEU A 57 2.50 5.50 3.04
CA LEU A 57 1.16 5.10 3.47
C LEU A 57 1.01 3.56 3.45
N VAL A 58 1.42 2.92 2.36
CA VAL A 58 1.41 1.44 2.25
C VAL A 58 2.27 0.81 3.34
N ARG A 59 3.49 1.32 3.54
CA ARG A 59 4.43 0.78 4.55
C ARG A 59 4.02 1.08 5.99
N ALA A 60 3.21 2.12 6.22
CA ALA A 60 2.67 2.43 7.55
C ALA A 60 1.64 1.39 8.02
N ARG A 61 1.03 0.65 7.10
CA ARG A 61 0.02 -0.38 7.42
C ARG A 61 0.66 -1.55 8.18
N GLY A 62 0.04 -1.93 9.30
CA GLY A 62 0.53 -3.00 10.17
C GLY A 62 0.63 -4.35 9.47
N THR A 63 -0.36 -4.72 8.67
CA THR A 63 -0.40 -5.96 7.89
C THR A 63 0.72 -6.05 6.86
N VAL A 64 0.99 -4.94 6.15
CA VAL A 64 2.07 -4.85 5.14
C VAL A 64 3.44 -4.95 5.80
N ARG A 65 3.63 -4.30 6.94
CA ARG A 65 4.90 -4.37 7.71
C ARG A 65 5.18 -5.79 8.20
N ALA A 66 4.17 -6.47 8.75
CA ALA A 66 4.31 -7.81 9.29
C ALA A 66 4.64 -8.84 8.20
N GLN A 67 3.98 -8.75 7.04
CA GLN A 67 4.14 -9.72 5.94
C GLN A 67 5.25 -9.35 4.94
N ARG A 68 5.74 -8.10 4.97
CA ARG A 68 6.62 -7.49 3.94
C ARG A 68 6.07 -7.71 2.53
N ALA A 69 4.76 -7.58 2.39
CA ALA A 69 4.04 -7.81 1.14
C ALA A 69 2.85 -6.86 1.04
N VAL A 70 2.69 -6.21 -0.10
CA VAL A 70 1.58 -5.31 -0.39
C VAL A 70 0.29 -6.09 -0.68
N SER A 71 -0.89 -5.43 -0.63
CA SER A 71 -2.15 -6.07 -1.01
C SER A 71 -2.25 -6.24 -2.54
N TRP A 72 -3.18 -7.05 -3.03
CA TRP A 72 -3.43 -7.17 -4.47
C TRP A 72 -4.01 -5.89 -5.08
N TRP A 73 -4.77 -5.12 -4.30
CA TRP A 73 -5.27 -3.81 -4.71
C TRP A 73 -4.13 -2.81 -4.91
N ASP A 74 -3.14 -2.83 -4.02
CA ASP A 74 -1.94 -2.00 -4.13
C ASP A 74 -1.15 -2.39 -5.39
N VAL A 75 -0.95 -3.71 -5.63
CA VAL A 75 -0.25 -4.19 -6.84
C VAL A 75 -0.94 -3.69 -8.10
N GLY A 76 -2.28 -3.81 -8.20
CA GLY A 76 -3.05 -3.33 -9.35
C GLY A 76 -2.95 -1.82 -9.54
N GLY A 77 -3.17 -1.06 -8.47
CA GLY A 77 -3.12 0.39 -8.48
C GLY A 77 -1.74 0.94 -8.83
N PHE A 78 -0.68 0.43 -8.20
CA PHE A 78 0.69 0.86 -8.54
C PHE A 78 1.10 0.44 -9.94
N THR A 79 0.68 -0.73 -10.44
CA THR A 79 0.94 -1.13 -11.81
C THR A 79 0.31 -0.15 -12.80
N LEU A 80 -0.95 0.22 -12.57
CA LEU A 80 -1.64 1.21 -13.40
C LEU A 80 -0.97 2.59 -13.32
N TRP A 81 -0.67 3.07 -12.11
CA TRP A 81 0.03 4.33 -11.88
C TRP A 81 1.38 4.38 -12.60
N HIS A 82 2.20 3.33 -12.47
CA HIS A 82 3.50 3.25 -13.12
C HIS A 82 3.38 3.19 -14.64
N ALA A 83 2.42 2.40 -15.17
CA ALA A 83 2.18 2.32 -16.61
C ALA A 83 1.78 3.69 -17.20
N LEU A 84 0.90 4.43 -16.54
CA LEU A 84 0.50 5.78 -16.94
C LEU A 84 1.67 6.77 -16.88
N THR A 85 2.48 6.72 -15.81
CA THR A 85 3.67 7.58 -15.68
C THR A 85 4.71 7.26 -16.76
N ILE A 86 4.91 5.98 -17.07
CA ILE A 86 5.79 5.56 -18.17
C ILE A 86 5.23 6.06 -19.52
N ALA A 87 3.91 5.96 -19.73
CA ALA A 87 3.27 6.46 -20.94
C ALA A 87 3.47 7.97 -21.11
N LEU A 88 3.38 8.77 -20.05
CA LEU A 88 3.67 10.22 -20.11
C LEU A 88 5.08 10.53 -20.59
N GLY A 89 6.06 9.70 -20.27
CA GLY A 89 7.45 9.88 -20.68
C GLY A 89 7.70 9.70 -22.19
N PHE A 90 6.74 9.20 -22.96
CA PHE A 90 6.83 9.17 -24.42
C PHE A 90 6.52 10.53 -25.08
N PHE A 91 5.97 11.49 -24.35
CA PHE A 91 5.63 12.85 -24.85
C PHE A 91 4.85 12.90 -26.16
N ASN A 92 4.03 11.89 -26.45
CA ASN A 92 3.28 11.82 -27.69
C ASN A 92 2.11 12.84 -27.68
N PRO A 93 2.09 13.85 -28.59
CA PRO A 93 1.10 14.93 -28.54
C PRO A 93 -0.36 14.45 -28.68
N ALA A 94 -0.59 13.32 -29.36
CA ALA A 94 -1.95 12.85 -29.64
C ALA A 94 -2.69 12.37 -28.39
N TRP A 95 -1.99 11.78 -27.42
CA TRP A 95 -2.62 11.19 -26.24
C TRP A 95 -2.00 11.64 -24.90
N TRP A 96 -0.99 12.50 -24.94
CA TRP A 96 -0.31 12.96 -23.72
C TRP A 96 -1.26 13.63 -22.73
N ALA A 97 -2.09 14.58 -23.21
CA ALA A 97 -3.00 15.33 -22.35
C ALA A 97 -4.07 14.44 -21.66
N PRO A 98 -4.79 13.55 -22.37
CA PRO A 98 -5.73 12.64 -21.71
C PRO A 98 -5.02 11.68 -20.75
N VAL A 99 -3.85 11.15 -21.07
CA VAL A 99 -3.08 10.29 -20.17
C VAL A 99 -2.65 11.06 -18.93
N PHE A 100 -2.24 12.32 -19.06
CA PHE A 100 -1.88 13.18 -17.93
C PHE A 100 -3.06 13.36 -16.96
N VAL A 101 -4.25 13.66 -17.48
CA VAL A 101 -5.46 13.79 -16.66
C VAL A 101 -5.78 12.47 -15.94
N VAL A 102 -5.74 11.35 -16.66
CA VAL A 102 -6.00 10.03 -16.07
C VAL A 102 -4.94 9.69 -15.01
N THR A 103 -3.68 10.05 -15.24
CA THR A 103 -2.60 9.83 -14.25
C THR A 103 -2.87 10.58 -12.95
N ILE A 104 -3.32 11.84 -13.03
CA ILE A 104 -3.70 12.62 -11.84
C ILE A 104 -4.88 11.97 -11.11
N VAL A 105 -5.94 11.61 -11.84
CA VAL A 105 -7.13 10.98 -11.25
C VAL A 105 -6.76 9.66 -10.55
N VAL A 106 -5.96 8.80 -11.19
CA VAL A 106 -5.49 7.55 -10.61
C VAL A 106 -4.61 7.82 -9.38
N GLY A 107 -3.73 8.81 -9.42
CA GLY A 107 -2.90 9.20 -8.28
C GLY A 107 -3.73 9.63 -7.07
N ILE A 108 -4.75 10.45 -7.28
CA ILE A 108 -5.68 10.88 -6.23
C ILE A 108 -6.47 9.67 -5.70
N ALA A 109 -6.98 8.82 -6.59
CA ALA A 109 -7.73 7.63 -6.18
C ALA A 109 -6.87 6.67 -5.35
N MET A 110 -5.60 6.47 -5.74
CA MET A 110 -4.64 5.67 -4.99
C MET A 110 -4.37 6.27 -3.61
N PHE A 111 -4.17 7.59 -3.52
CA PHE A 111 -3.97 8.26 -2.24
C PHE A 111 -5.14 8.02 -1.28
N TRP A 112 -6.39 8.18 -1.75
CA TRP A 112 -7.58 7.93 -0.95
C TRP A 112 -7.73 6.46 -0.58
N LEU A 113 -7.41 5.54 -1.49
CA LEU A 113 -7.45 4.11 -1.23
C LEU A 113 -6.49 3.71 -0.11
N GLU A 114 -5.23 4.19 -0.18
CA GLU A 114 -4.21 3.90 0.82
C GLU A 114 -4.57 4.51 2.19
N LEU A 115 -5.07 5.74 2.18
CA LEU A 115 -5.50 6.42 3.41
C LEU A 115 -6.68 5.68 4.06
N TRP A 116 -7.66 5.24 3.26
CA TRP A 116 -8.80 4.47 3.74
C TRP A 116 -8.39 3.10 4.30
N GLN A 117 -7.47 2.39 3.64
CA GLN A 117 -6.94 1.13 4.11
C GLN A 117 -6.18 1.30 5.44
N LEU A 118 -5.33 2.33 5.52
CA LEU A 118 -4.61 2.67 6.75
C LEU A 118 -5.59 2.97 7.90
N TRP A 119 -6.63 3.76 7.64
CA TRP A 119 -7.63 4.09 8.63
C TRP A 119 -8.44 2.86 9.08
N ARG A 120 -8.78 1.95 8.17
CA ARG A 120 -9.43 0.68 8.52
C ARG A 120 -8.57 -0.18 9.44
N GLU A 121 -7.28 -0.24 9.16
CA GLU A 121 -6.34 -1.01 9.98
C GLU A 121 -6.05 -0.35 11.34
N ALA A 122 -6.13 0.97 11.41
CA ALA A 122 -5.92 1.73 12.65
C ALA A 122 -7.12 1.65 13.62
N ARG A 123 -8.29 1.23 13.16
CA ARG A 123 -9.45 1.05 14.04
C ARG A 123 -9.21 -0.15 14.96
N PRO A 124 -9.36 0.02 16.30
CA PRO A 124 -9.25 -1.10 17.21
C PRO A 124 -10.33 -2.13 16.90
N SER A 125 -9.92 -3.33 16.54
CA SER A 125 -10.83 -4.46 16.28
C SER A 125 -11.25 -5.21 17.56
N GLY A 126 -10.94 -4.66 18.74
CA GLY A 126 -11.27 -5.24 20.03
C GLY A 126 -12.03 -4.28 20.93
N LEU A 127 -12.94 -4.81 21.75
CA LEU A 127 -13.55 -4.08 22.85
C LEU A 127 -12.50 -3.79 23.92
N VAL A 128 -12.08 -2.54 24.04
CA VAL A 128 -11.26 -2.08 25.17
C VAL A 128 -12.21 -1.79 26.33
N LEU A 129 -12.30 -2.72 27.27
CA LEU A 129 -13.02 -2.47 28.51
C LEU A 129 -12.11 -1.71 29.48
N HIS A 130 -12.54 -0.51 29.89
CA HIS A 130 -11.94 0.20 31.02
C HIS A 130 -12.44 -0.47 32.31
N ALA A 131 -11.60 -1.32 32.88
CA ALA A 131 -11.83 -1.81 34.24
C ALA A 131 -11.13 -0.89 35.23
N THR A 132 -11.69 -0.75 36.41
CA THR A 132 -11.25 0.16 37.50
C THR A 132 -9.80 -0.07 38.01
N GLY A 133 -8.98 -0.85 37.32
CA GLY A 133 -7.59 -1.17 37.62
C GLY A 133 -6.66 -1.29 36.43
N GLY A 134 -7.07 -0.88 35.23
CA GLY A 134 -6.25 -0.95 34.03
C GLY A 134 -7.02 -1.28 32.76
N MET A 135 -6.36 -1.16 31.62
CA MET A 135 -6.94 -1.55 30.32
C MET A 135 -6.85 -3.06 30.14
N ALA A 136 -8.00 -3.75 30.07
CA ALA A 136 -8.07 -5.16 29.72
C ALA A 136 -8.40 -5.30 28.23
N TYR A 137 -7.58 -6.03 27.49
CA TYR A 137 -7.85 -6.39 26.10
C TYR A 137 -8.57 -7.73 26.07
N ILE A 138 -9.77 -7.74 25.48
CA ILE A 138 -10.47 -8.98 25.15
C ILE A 138 -10.18 -9.27 23.68
N PRO A 139 -9.39 -10.30 23.35
CA PRO A 139 -9.19 -10.68 21.95
C PRO A 139 -10.54 -11.09 21.34
N PRO A 140 -10.76 -10.82 20.05
CA PRO A 140 -11.95 -11.33 19.37
C PRO A 140 -12.01 -12.84 19.50
N PRO A 141 -13.21 -13.43 19.65
CA PRO A 141 -13.34 -14.87 19.78
C PRO A 141 -12.66 -15.54 18.59
N ALA A 142 -11.77 -16.48 18.87
CA ALA A 142 -11.14 -17.29 17.84
C ALA A 142 -12.24 -17.91 16.95
N PRO A 143 -12.06 -17.96 15.63
CA PRO A 143 -13.00 -18.63 14.75
C PRO A 143 -13.21 -20.04 15.30
N ARG A 144 -14.46 -20.39 15.61
CA ARG A 144 -14.79 -21.76 16.06
C ARG A 144 -14.38 -22.69 14.93
N VAL A 145 -13.27 -23.36 15.10
CA VAL A 145 -12.98 -24.56 14.32
C VAL A 145 -14.02 -25.57 14.78
N THR A 146 -15.05 -25.78 13.99
CA THR A 146 -15.93 -26.93 14.13
C THR A 146 -15.09 -28.16 13.78
N THR A 147 -14.33 -28.64 14.72
CA THR A 147 -13.82 -30.00 14.69
C THR A 147 -15.01 -30.91 14.96
N GLU A 148 -15.61 -31.36 13.87
CA GLU A 148 -16.47 -32.51 13.87
C GLU A 148 -15.56 -33.76 14.06
N SER A 149 -15.23 -34.04 15.27
CA SER A 149 -14.76 -35.35 15.73
C SER A 149 -15.06 -35.45 17.23
N ALA A 150 -16.07 -36.22 17.50
CA ALA A 150 -16.38 -36.71 18.80
C ALA A 150 -15.18 -37.49 19.36
N ASP A 151 -15.16 -37.55 20.72
CA ASP A 151 -14.40 -38.44 21.57
C ASP A 151 -12.89 -38.17 21.73
N GLU A 152 -12.55 -37.09 22.49
CA GLU A 152 -11.56 -37.21 23.54
C GLU A 152 -11.81 -36.13 24.60
N VAL A 153 -12.60 -36.47 25.61
CA VAL A 153 -12.78 -35.66 26.81
C VAL A 153 -11.57 -35.90 27.72
N ILE A 154 -10.61 -34.98 27.71
CA ILE A 154 -9.52 -34.98 28.67
C ILE A 154 -10.08 -34.50 30.01
N ILE A 155 -10.39 -35.41 30.94
CA ILE A 155 -10.75 -35.09 32.31
C ILE A 155 -9.44 -34.81 33.07
N ILE A 156 -9.16 -33.53 33.33
CA ILE A 156 -8.10 -33.13 34.25
C ILE A 156 -8.66 -33.31 35.67
N ALA A 157 -8.30 -34.41 36.34
CA ALA A 157 -8.59 -34.58 37.73
C ALA A 157 -7.65 -33.69 38.58
N GLU A 158 -8.18 -32.60 39.12
CA GLU A 158 -7.50 -31.77 40.09
C GLU A 158 -7.35 -32.57 41.39
N ASN A 159 -6.13 -33.04 41.66
CA ASN A 159 -5.80 -33.72 42.92
C ASN A 159 -5.66 -32.69 44.04
N ARG A 160 -6.74 -32.43 44.76
CA ARG A 160 -6.75 -31.61 45.96
C ARG A 160 -6.16 -32.44 47.11
N SER A 161 -4.85 -32.38 47.31
CA SER A 161 -4.22 -32.89 48.50
C SER A 161 -4.46 -31.88 49.61
N GLU A 162 -5.39 -32.21 50.49
CA GLU A 162 -5.54 -31.59 51.80
C GLU A 162 -4.29 -31.87 52.65
N ARG A 163 -3.64 -30.82 53.15
CA ARG A 163 -3.04 -30.76 54.49
C ARG A 163 -2.88 -29.30 54.93
#